data_85f75f1503e7cd6848d1388c7e9ceabd
#
_entry.id   85f75f1503e7cd6848d1388c7e9ceabd
#
_cell.length_a   1.000
_cell.length_b   1.000
_cell.length_c   1.000
_cell.angle_alpha   90.00
_cell.angle_beta   90.00
_cell.angle_gamma   90.00
#
_symmetry.space_group_name_H-M   'P 1'
#
loop_
_entity.id
_entity.type
_entity.pdbx_description
1 polymer ?
#
loop_
_entity_poly.entity_id
_entity_poly.type
_entity_poly.pdbx_seq_one_letter_code
_entity_poly.pdbx_strand_id
1 'polypeptide(L)'
;EILRCLVGSEMCIRDRSKTDVKYFVCDMNPHFREVAKACFPKAVIVADRFHVIRQVYWAMERVRKNEQNKLSSRFRKYFKRSRRLLMRPMEKLSGEEADKLALMFEIAPRLADAYRLKNEFLEVIHADSSKTGKPKLVDWLTAVEVMDSPEFDDCTKAYRNWFQEILNSMDVPWSNGFIEGCNNKTKVLKRVCFGMRNFSNFRKRILFCHT
;
A
#
# COMPACT_ATOMS: atom_id res chain seq x y z
N GLU A 1 12.27 -14.37 14.11
CA GLU A 1 10.84 -14.74 14.13
C GLU A 1 10.00 -13.53 13.79
N ILE A 2 9.10 -13.66 12.79
CA ILE A 2 8.33 -12.53 12.28
C ILE A 2 6.96 -12.58 12.90
N LEU A 3 6.66 -11.61 13.75
CA LEU A 3 5.33 -11.37 14.24
C LEU A 3 4.59 -10.43 13.29
N ARG A 4 3.61 -10.98 12.63
CA ARG A 4 2.71 -10.26 11.74
C ARG A 4 1.52 -9.82 12.56
N CYS A 5 1.20 -8.54 12.51
CA CYS A 5 0.15 -7.94 13.33
C CYS A 5 -1.21 -8.60 13.08
N LEU A 6 -1.67 -9.40 14.04
CA LEU A 6 -3.07 -9.79 14.16
C LEU A 6 -3.68 -8.90 15.23
N VAL A 7 -4.59 -8.03 14.85
CA VAL A 7 -5.42 -7.31 15.82
C VAL A 7 -6.19 -8.35 16.63
N GLY A 8 -5.87 -8.45 17.91
CA GLY A 8 -6.42 -9.46 18.83
C GLY A 8 -5.50 -10.64 19.16
N SER A 9 -4.27 -10.70 18.63
CA SER A 9 -3.31 -11.77 18.95
C SER A 9 -2.47 -11.49 20.19
N GLU A 10 -2.61 -10.34 20.82
CA GLU A 10 -1.90 -9.95 22.04
C GLU A 10 -2.04 -10.99 23.18
N MET A 11 -3.17 -11.69 23.21
CA MET A 11 -3.43 -12.75 24.20
C MET A 11 -2.70 -14.08 23.93
N CYS A 12 -2.08 -14.25 22.75
CA CYS A 12 -1.45 -15.51 22.36
C CYS A 12 0.09 -15.46 22.41
N ILE A 13 0.69 -14.29 22.55
CA ILE A 13 2.14 -14.12 22.60
C ILE A 13 2.56 -14.13 24.06
N ARG A 14 3.32 -15.16 24.46
CA ARG A 14 3.95 -15.18 25.80
C ARG A 14 4.97 -14.04 25.89
N ASP A 15 5.06 -13.36 27.05
CA ASP A 15 5.92 -12.18 27.24
C ASP A 15 7.39 -12.43 26.87
N ARG A 16 7.90 -13.63 27.07
CA ARG A 16 9.27 -14.02 26.65
C ARG A 16 9.46 -13.97 25.12
N SER A 17 8.42 -14.22 24.34
CA SER A 17 8.50 -14.21 22.86
C SER A 17 8.43 -12.80 22.28
N LYS A 18 7.99 -11.79 23.04
CA LYS A 18 7.90 -10.40 22.55
C LYS A 18 9.27 -9.77 22.32
N THR A 19 10.28 -10.18 23.10
CA THR A 19 11.65 -9.68 22.96
C THR A 19 12.39 -10.24 21.75
N ASP A 20 11.90 -11.35 21.18
CA ASP A 20 12.53 -12.04 20.04
C ASP A 20 11.99 -11.53 18.69
N VAL A 21 11.00 -10.62 18.73
CA VAL A 21 10.45 -10.01 17.51
C VAL A 21 11.45 -9.04 16.94
N LYS A 22 11.96 -9.34 15.73
CA LYS A 22 12.92 -8.49 15.02
C LYS A 22 12.25 -7.44 14.15
N TYR A 23 11.13 -7.76 13.53
CA TYR A 23 10.42 -6.89 12.59
C TYR A 23 8.92 -6.88 12.89
N PHE A 24 8.34 -5.69 12.85
CA PHE A 24 6.90 -5.47 12.99
C PHE A 24 6.39 -4.80 11.72
N VAL A 25 5.75 -5.57 10.84
CA VAL A 25 5.19 -5.06 9.60
C VAL A 25 3.75 -4.61 9.82
N CYS A 26 3.44 -3.37 9.47
CA CYS A 26 2.09 -2.83 9.63
C CYS A 26 1.71 -1.82 8.55
N ASP A 27 0.42 -1.57 8.44
CA ASP A 27 -0.13 -0.47 7.67
C ASP A 27 0.32 0.88 8.27
N MET A 28 0.32 1.93 7.47
CA MET A 28 0.66 3.29 7.91
C MET A 28 -0.45 3.89 8.80
N ASN A 29 -0.76 3.22 9.91
CA ASN A 29 -1.70 3.66 10.93
C ASN A 29 -0.93 3.97 12.23
N PRO A 30 -1.05 5.20 12.78
CA PRO A 30 -0.35 5.60 14.00
C PRO A 30 -0.57 4.66 15.19
N HIS A 31 -1.76 4.12 15.36
CA HIS A 31 -2.05 3.17 16.46
C HIS A 31 -1.20 1.92 16.39
N PHE A 32 -0.94 1.38 15.18
CA PHE A 32 -0.06 0.21 15.05
C PHE A 32 1.38 0.54 15.41
N ARG A 33 1.84 1.75 15.10
CA ARG A 33 3.18 2.23 15.51
C ARG A 33 3.29 2.31 17.03
N GLU A 34 2.28 2.83 17.71
CA GLU A 34 2.24 2.92 19.18
C GLU A 34 2.23 1.53 19.82
N VAL A 35 1.38 0.62 19.32
CA VAL A 35 1.34 -0.78 19.78
C VAL A 35 2.69 -1.46 19.56
N ALA A 36 3.33 -1.26 18.39
CA ALA A 36 4.64 -1.82 18.11
C ALA A 36 5.69 -1.35 19.12
N LYS A 37 5.74 -0.05 19.39
CA LYS A 37 6.69 0.54 20.35
C LYS A 37 6.45 0.04 21.79
N ALA A 38 5.18 -0.08 22.19
CA ALA A 38 4.82 -0.52 23.53
C ALA A 38 5.04 -2.03 23.74
N CYS A 39 4.66 -2.85 22.77
CA CYS A 39 4.69 -4.30 22.91
C CYS A 39 5.98 -4.96 22.42
N PHE A 40 6.68 -4.33 21.46
CA PHE A 40 7.86 -4.87 20.79
C PHE A 40 8.98 -3.82 20.68
N PRO A 41 9.52 -3.32 21.79
CA PRO A 41 10.41 -2.15 21.81
C PRO A 41 11.73 -2.36 21.06
N LYS A 42 12.12 -3.62 20.81
CA LYS A 42 13.33 -3.97 20.03
C LYS A 42 13.06 -4.23 18.56
N ALA A 43 11.78 -4.26 18.13
CA ALA A 43 11.43 -4.56 16.76
C ALA A 43 11.63 -3.36 15.84
N VAL A 44 12.17 -3.60 14.66
CA VAL A 44 12.19 -2.62 13.59
C VAL A 44 10.79 -2.53 12.98
N ILE A 45 10.20 -1.34 13.02
CA ILE A 45 8.88 -1.11 12.40
C ILE A 45 9.06 -0.95 10.91
N VAL A 46 8.24 -1.65 10.15
CA VAL A 46 8.29 -1.72 8.68
C VAL A 46 6.92 -1.36 8.12
N ALA A 47 6.87 -0.38 7.23
CA ALA A 47 5.63 -0.06 6.53
C ALA A 47 5.31 -1.14 5.48
N ASP A 48 4.05 -1.60 5.44
CA ASP A 48 3.64 -2.55 4.41
C ASP A 48 3.65 -1.91 3.03
N ARG A 49 4.50 -2.45 2.14
CA ARG A 49 4.71 -1.91 0.77
C ARG A 49 3.43 -1.81 -0.05
N PHE A 50 2.51 -2.75 0.11
CA PHE A 50 1.23 -2.70 -0.60
C PHE A 50 0.44 -1.45 -0.21
N HIS A 51 0.37 -1.12 1.08
CA HIS A 51 -0.32 0.06 1.59
C HIS A 51 0.40 1.35 1.19
N VAL A 52 1.73 1.35 1.15
CA VAL A 52 2.53 2.46 0.64
C VAL A 52 2.21 2.71 -0.83
N ILE A 53 2.39 1.73 -1.71
CA ILE A 53 2.12 1.84 -3.15
C ILE A 53 0.67 2.29 -3.42
N ARG A 54 -0.29 1.78 -2.67
CA ARG A 54 -1.72 2.09 -2.81
C ARG A 54 -2.03 3.58 -2.65
N GLN A 55 -1.29 4.31 -1.81
CA GLN A 55 -1.48 5.76 -1.64
C GLN A 55 -1.22 6.52 -2.96
N VAL A 56 -0.14 6.20 -3.66
CA VAL A 56 0.19 6.81 -4.95
C VAL A 56 -0.85 6.48 -6.01
N TYR A 57 -1.31 5.22 -6.05
CA TYR A 57 -2.39 4.84 -6.97
C TYR A 57 -3.69 5.61 -6.69
N TRP A 58 -4.01 5.86 -5.43
CA TRP A 58 -5.18 6.66 -5.07
C TRP A 58 -5.01 8.13 -5.45
N ALA A 59 -3.82 8.70 -5.25
CA ALA A 59 -3.53 10.07 -5.68
C ALA A 59 -3.70 10.22 -7.20
N MET A 60 -3.08 9.35 -7.98
CA MET A 60 -3.25 9.33 -9.45
C MET A 60 -4.71 9.13 -9.87
N GLU A 61 -5.47 8.26 -9.19
CA GLU A 61 -6.88 8.03 -9.48
C GLU A 61 -7.73 9.27 -9.15
N ARG A 62 -7.37 10.06 -8.13
CA ARG A 62 -8.00 11.36 -7.86
C ARG A 62 -7.75 12.34 -9.00
N VAL A 63 -6.49 12.45 -9.48
CA VAL A 63 -6.16 13.28 -10.64
C VAL A 63 -7.00 12.85 -11.85
N ARG A 64 -7.03 11.55 -12.18
CA ARG A 64 -7.84 11.04 -13.29
C ARG A 64 -9.32 11.43 -13.17
N LYS A 65 -9.91 11.30 -11.98
CA LYS A 65 -11.32 11.67 -11.76
C LYS A 65 -11.54 13.17 -11.92
N ASN A 66 -10.63 14.00 -11.41
CA ASN A 66 -10.73 15.44 -11.50
C ASN A 66 -10.62 15.88 -12.95
N GLU A 67 -9.65 15.38 -13.72
CA GLU A 67 -9.55 15.66 -15.15
C GLU A 67 -10.76 15.12 -15.95
N GLN A 68 -11.20 13.89 -15.66
CA GLN A 68 -12.39 13.31 -16.27
C GLN A 68 -13.64 14.20 -16.08
N ASN A 69 -13.80 14.83 -14.92
CA ASN A 69 -14.98 15.66 -14.63
C ASN A 69 -15.04 16.96 -15.44
N LYS A 70 -13.91 17.41 -15.97
CA LYS A 70 -13.82 18.59 -16.86
C LYS A 70 -14.23 18.29 -18.31
N LEU A 71 -14.34 17.01 -18.68
CA LEU A 71 -14.53 16.56 -20.05
C LEU A 71 -16.01 16.38 -20.43
N SER A 72 -16.31 16.42 -21.72
CA SER A 72 -17.62 16.05 -22.26
C SER A 72 -17.99 14.59 -21.98
N SER A 73 -19.27 14.24 -22.03
CA SER A 73 -19.78 12.90 -21.71
C SER A 73 -19.10 11.78 -22.49
N ARG A 74 -18.75 12.02 -23.76
CA ARG A 74 -18.03 11.07 -24.62
C ARG A 74 -16.62 10.76 -24.08
N PHE A 75 -15.83 11.78 -23.79
CA PHE A 75 -14.47 11.64 -23.26
C PHE A 75 -14.46 11.13 -21.82
N ARG A 76 -15.43 11.53 -20.99
CA ARG A 76 -15.59 10.96 -19.63
C ARG A 76 -15.70 9.43 -19.64
N LYS A 77 -16.46 8.88 -20.57
CA LYS A 77 -16.64 7.42 -20.71
C LYS A 77 -15.33 6.74 -21.13
N TYR A 78 -14.55 7.38 -22.01
CA TYR A 78 -13.25 6.92 -22.44
C TYR A 78 -12.25 6.89 -21.28
N PHE A 79 -12.12 7.96 -20.51
CA PHE A 79 -11.25 8.04 -19.33
C PHE A 79 -11.63 7.00 -18.26
N LYS A 80 -12.90 6.78 -18.01
CA LYS A 80 -13.37 5.76 -17.06
C LYS A 80 -12.95 4.34 -17.48
N ARG A 81 -13.08 4.02 -18.76
CA ARG A 81 -12.72 2.70 -19.30
C ARG A 81 -11.21 2.45 -19.33
N SER A 82 -10.42 3.51 -19.49
CA SER A 82 -8.97 3.44 -19.59
C SER A 82 -8.26 3.39 -18.21
N ARG A 83 -9.01 3.38 -17.10
CA ARG A 83 -8.42 3.28 -15.75
C ARG A 83 -7.41 2.14 -15.61
N ARG A 84 -7.71 0.96 -16.19
CA ARG A 84 -6.82 -0.22 -16.11
C ARG A 84 -5.46 0.02 -16.79
N LEU A 85 -5.39 0.84 -17.82
CA LEU A 85 -4.16 1.17 -18.52
C LEU A 85 -3.26 2.02 -17.61
N LEU A 86 -3.81 2.99 -16.91
CA LEU A 86 -3.08 3.86 -15.97
C LEU A 86 -2.49 3.10 -14.78
N MET A 87 -3.05 1.92 -14.42
CA MET A 87 -2.51 1.10 -13.34
C MET A 87 -1.29 0.28 -13.76
N ARG A 88 -1.04 0.15 -15.07
CA ARG A 88 0.08 -0.63 -15.61
C ARG A 88 1.25 0.29 -15.93
N PRO A 89 2.51 -0.16 -15.80
CA PRO A 89 3.66 0.57 -16.28
C PRO A 89 3.70 0.54 -17.83
N MET A 90 4.37 1.52 -18.44
CA MET A 90 4.39 1.72 -19.90
C MET A 90 4.92 0.48 -20.64
N GLU A 91 5.94 -0.16 -20.10
CA GLU A 91 6.62 -1.33 -20.71
C GLU A 91 5.70 -2.56 -20.83
N LYS A 92 4.58 -2.58 -20.07
CA LYS A 92 3.60 -3.68 -20.07
C LYS A 92 2.37 -3.39 -20.92
N LEU A 93 2.37 -2.29 -21.67
CA LEU A 93 1.28 -1.93 -22.56
C LEU A 93 1.58 -2.41 -23.99
N SER A 94 0.53 -2.79 -24.72
CA SER A 94 0.63 -2.97 -26.18
C SER A 94 0.71 -1.61 -26.88
N GLY A 95 1.13 -1.58 -28.15
CA GLY A 95 1.20 -0.35 -28.93
C GLY A 95 -0.15 0.41 -28.94
N GLU A 96 -1.26 -0.29 -29.22
CA GLU A 96 -2.60 0.32 -29.18
C GLU A 96 -3.00 0.87 -27.79
N GLU A 97 -2.56 0.22 -26.72
CA GLU A 97 -2.81 0.67 -25.35
C GLU A 97 -1.98 1.91 -25.04
N ALA A 98 -0.72 1.95 -25.51
CA ALA A 98 0.17 3.11 -25.37
C ALA A 98 -0.38 4.33 -26.14
N ASP A 99 -0.86 4.13 -27.37
CA ASP A 99 -1.49 5.19 -28.17
C ASP A 99 -2.75 5.76 -27.47
N LYS A 100 -3.55 4.89 -26.86
CA LYS A 100 -4.70 5.32 -26.04
C LYS A 100 -4.30 6.17 -24.85
N LEU A 101 -3.19 5.84 -24.18
CA LEU A 101 -2.67 6.64 -23.07
C LEU A 101 -2.09 7.96 -23.58
N ALA A 102 -1.35 7.96 -24.69
CA ALA A 102 -0.80 9.17 -25.30
C ALA A 102 -1.91 10.20 -25.59
N LEU A 103 -3.00 9.75 -26.22
CA LEU A 103 -4.17 10.61 -26.44
C LEU A 103 -4.79 11.15 -25.14
N MET A 104 -4.84 10.32 -24.07
CA MET A 104 -5.34 10.79 -22.77
C MET A 104 -4.42 11.87 -22.18
N PHE A 105 -3.11 11.75 -22.36
CA PHE A 105 -2.13 12.70 -21.84
C PHE A 105 -2.13 14.02 -22.62
N GLU A 106 -2.38 13.98 -23.92
CA GLU A 106 -2.61 15.19 -24.72
C GLU A 106 -3.87 15.96 -24.26
N ILE A 107 -4.96 15.24 -23.96
CA ILE A 107 -6.21 15.84 -23.47
C ILE A 107 -6.08 16.35 -22.03
N ALA A 108 -5.31 15.68 -21.20
CA ALA A 108 -5.15 15.96 -19.77
C ALA A 108 -3.67 15.85 -19.34
N PRO A 109 -2.84 16.88 -19.58
CA PRO A 109 -1.41 16.86 -19.26
C PRO A 109 -1.11 16.56 -17.77
N ARG A 110 -1.94 17.06 -16.85
CA ARG A 110 -1.81 16.74 -15.41
C ARG A 110 -1.91 15.23 -15.11
N LEU A 111 -2.64 14.49 -15.94
CA LEU A 111 -2.71 13.03 -15.79
C LEU A 111 -1.41 12.36 -16.25
N ALA A 112 -0.71 12.92 -17.25
CA ALA A 112 0.60 12.46 -17.66
C ALA A 112 1.62 12.60 -16.53
N ASP A 113 1.64 13.77 -15.86
CA ASP A 113 2.51 14.02 -14.72
C ASP A 113 2.23 13.06 -13.56
N ALA A 114 0.96 12.85 -13.22
CA ALA A 114 0.57 11.91 -12.18
C ALA A 114 0.94 10.46 -12.53
N TYR A 115 0.85 10.08 -13.79
CA TYR A 115 1.27 8.76 -14.28
C TYR A 115 2.78 8.59 -14.20
N ARG A 116 3.55 9.61 -14.59
CA ARG A 116 5.01 9.65 -14.46
C ARG A 116 5.41 9.47 -12.99
N LEU A 117 4.87 10.28 -12.09
CA LEU A 117 5.15 10.19 -10.65
C LEU A 117 4.81 8.81 -10.06
N LYS A 118 3.71 8.20 -10.51
CA LYS A 118 3.37 6.82 -10.10
C LYS A 118 4.46 5.83 -10.53
N ASN A 119 4.96 5.90 -11.75
CA ASN A 119 5.99 4.98 -12.23
C ASN A 119 7.32 5.22 -11.52
N GLU A 120 7.76 6.47 -11.38
CA GLU A 120 8.96 6.84 -10.61
C GLU A 120 8.88 6.31 -9.18
N PHE A 121 7.71 6.40 -8.52
CA PHE A 121 7.54 5.85 -7.18
C PHE A 121 7.68 4.32 -7.13
N LEU A 122 7.24 3.61 -8.14
CA LEU A 122 7.46 2.16 -8.21
C LEU A 122 8.96 1.82 -8.28
N GLU A 123 9.77 2.63 -8.95
CA GLU A 123 11.23 2.48 -8.95
C GLU A 123 11.84 2.80 -7.59
N VAL A 124 11.29 3.79 -6.87
CA VAL A 124 11.71 4.11 -5.50
C VAL A 124 11.48 2.92 -4.57
N ILE A 125 10.26 2.37 -4.56
CA ILE A 125 9.90 1.31 -3.60
C ILE A 125 10.53 -0.05 -3.92
N HIS A 126 10.98 -0.25 -5.15
CA HIS A 126 11.72 -1.43 -5.59
C HIS A 126 13.24 -1.23 -5.56
N ALA A 127 13.74 -0.19 -4.91
CA ALA A 127 15.17 -0.03 -4.69
C ALA A 127 15.74 -1.21 -3.89
N ASP A 128 16.99 -1.60 -4.19
CA ASP A 128 17.65 -2.78 -3.61
C ASP A 128 17.86 -2.65 -2.09
N SER A 129 17.87 -1.44 -1.56
CA SER A 129 18.09 -1.17 -0.13
C SER A 129 17.58 0.22 0.25
N SER A 130 17.44 0.45 1.56
CA SER A 130 17.13 1.77 2.12
C SER A 130 18.19 2.82 1.76
N LYS A 131 19.46 2.41 1.63
CA LYS A 131 20.57 3.30 1.27
C LYS A 131 20.41 3.86 -0.15
N THR A 132 20.01 3.03 -1.10
CA THR A 132 19.75 3.44 -2.50
C THR A 132 18.38 4.06 -2.68
N GLY A 133 17.41 3.65 -1.89
CA GLY A 133 16.03 4.16 -1.96
C GLY A 133 15.82 5.51 -1.30
N LYS A 134 16.62 5.85 -0.26
CA LYS A 134 16.48 7.11 0.47
C LYS A 134 16.61 8.36 -0.43
N PRO A 135 17.68 8.54 -1.24
CA PRO A 135 17.77 9.69 -2.14
C PRO A 135 16.62 9.70 -3.15
N LYS A 136 16.28 8.56 -3.75
CA LYS A 136 15.17 8.46 -4.70
C LYS A 136 13.83 8.88 -4.08
N LEU A 137 13.58 8.50 -2.82
CA LEU A 137 12.35 8.89 -2.10
C LEU A 137 12.31 10.40 -1.84
N VAL A 138 13.45 11.01 -1.47
CA VAL A 138 13.55 12.46 -1.28
C VAL A 138 13.32 13.19 -2.59
N ASP A 139 13.96 12.77 -3.67
CA ASP A 139 13.80 13.36 -5.01
C ASP A 139 12.35 13.26 -5.48
N TRP A 140 11.72 12.11 -5.26
CA TRP A 140 10.31 11.91 -5.59
C TRP A 140 9.38 12.84 -4.79
N LEU A 141 9.59 12.99 -3.49
CA LEU A 141 8.81 13.92 -2.66
C LEU A 141 8.96 15.36 -3.16
N THR A 142 10.18 15.76 -3.54
CA THR A 142 10.44 17.08 -4.12
C THR A 142 9.74 17.25 -5.48
N ALA A 143 9.77 16.23 -6.33
CA ALA A 143 9.08 16.26 -7.62
C ALA A 143 7.56 16.43 -7.48
N VAL A 144 6.95 15.77 -6.47
CA VAL A 144 5.53 15.95 -6.16
C VAL A 144 5.22 17.38 -5.70
N GLU A 145 6.09 17.99 -4.88
CA GLU A 145 5.92 19.38 -4.44
C GLU A 145 6.01 20.37 -5.59
N VAL A 146 6.98 20.18 -6.48
CA VAL A 146 7.12 21.02 -7.69
C VAL A 146 5.90 20.91 -8.61
N MET A 147 5.28 19.72 -8.68
CA MET A 147 4.05 19.53 -9.47
C MET A 147 2.84 20.27 -8.88
N ASP A 148 2.86 20.63 -7.61
CA ASP A 148 1.78 21.33 -6.88
C ASP A 148 0.40 20.72 -7.12
N SER A 149 0.29 19.41 -6.84
CA SER A 149 -0.94 18.64 -7.04
C SER A 149 -1.58 18.26 -5.70
N PRO A 150 -2.68 18.91 -5.31
CA PRO A 150 -3.34 18.66 -4.03
C PRO A 150 -3.83 17.21 -3.87
N GLU A 151 -3.99 16.49 -4.97
CA GLU A 151 -4.36 15.08 -4.96
C GLU A 151 -3.28 14.20 -4.30
N PHE A 152 -2.03 14.66 -4.26
CA PHE A 152 -0.89 13.97 -3.66
C PHE A 152 -0.59 14.39 -2.21
N ASP A 153 -1.22 15.44 -1.68
CA ASP A 153 -0.93 15.98 -0.33
C ASP A 153 -1.02 14.94 0.78
N ASP A 154 -2.10 14.13 0.79
CA ASP A 154 -2.27 13.08 1.80
C ASP A 154 -1.16 12.04 1.71
N CYS A 155 -0.75 11.71 0.48
CA CYS A 155 0.31 10.75 0.19
C CYS A 155 1.66 11.27 0.71
N THR A 156 2.04 12.51 0.37
CA THR A 156 3.31 13.11 0.81
C THR A 156 3.37 13.32 2.32
N LYS A 157 2.28 13.78 2.94
CA LYS A 157 2.18 13.87 4.40
C LYS A 157 2.38 12.51 5.07
N ALA A 158 1.72 11.46 4.56
CA ALA A 158 1.88 10.12 5.08
C ALA A 158 3.33 9.63 4.93
N TYR A 159 3.97 9.85 3.76
CA TYR A 159 5.33 9.39 3.52
C TYR A 159 6.38 10.13 4.34
N ARG A 160 6.21 11.42 4.60
CA ARG A 160 7.08 12.15 5.53
C ARG A 160 6.96 11.64 6.95
N ASN A 161 5.72 11.35 7.40
CA ASN A 161 5.48 10.81 8.74
C ASN A 161 5.99 9.37 8.90
N TRP A 162 5.98 8.56 7.83
CA TRP A 162 6.38 7.15 7.83
C TRP A 162 7.70 6.92 7.07
N PHE A 163 8.52 7.96 6.95
CA PHE A 163 9.71 7.95 6.11
C PHE A 163 10.67 6.80 6.46
N GLN A 164 11.00 6.65 7.73
CA GLN A 164 11.92 5.62 8.17
C GLN A 164 11.34 4.21 8.00
N GLU A 165 10.07 4.01 8.30
CA GLU A 165 9.42 2.71 8.16
C GLU A 165 9.24 2.29 6.70
N ILE A 166 9.10 3.27 5.79
CA ILE A 166 9.11 3.02 4.34
C ILE A 166 10.51 2.61 3.90
N LEU A 167 11.57 3.28 4.36
CA LEU A 167 12.95 2.86 4.07
C LEU A 167 13.23 1.46 4.62
N ASN A 168 12.81 1.16 5.86
CA ASN A 168 12.97 -0.16 6.44
C ASN A 168 12.31 -1.26 5.59
N SER A 169 11.23 -0.93 4.87
CA SER A 169 10.56 -1.89 3.98
C SER A 169 11.39 -2.29 2.76
N MET A 170 12.38 -1.48 2.37
CA MET A 170 13.28 -1.80 1.25
C MET A 170 14.35 -2.81 1.65
N ASP A 171 14.72 -2.87 2.93
CA ASP A 171 15.77 -3.75 3.44
C ASP A 171 15.26 -5.17 3.78
N VAL A 172 13.93 -5.38 3.74
CA VAL A 172 13.34 -6.67 4.13
C VAL A 172 12.30 -7.15 3.10
N PRO A 173 12.19 -8.47 2.88
CA PRO A 173 11.23 -9.03 1.92
C PRO A 173 9.80 -9.14 2.47
N TRP A 174 9.57 -8.73 3.72
CA TRP A 174 8.34 -9.01 4.45
C TRP A 174 7.20 -8.07 4.09
N SER A 175 5.99 -8.61 4.02
CA SER A 175 4.74 -7.87 3.79
C SER A 175 3.60 -8.45 4.62
N ASN A 176 2.49 -7.71 4.75
CA ASN A 176 1.26 -8.18 5.41
C ASN A 176 0.45 -9.19 4.57
N GLY A 177 0.88 -9.52 3.34
CA GLY A 177 0.10 -10.35 2.42
C GLY A 177 -0.32 -11.70 2.99
N PHE A 178 0.56 -12.37 3.76
CA PHE A 178 0.19 -13.63 4.43
C PHE A 178 -0.92 -13.43 5.47
N ILE A 179 -0.84 -12.38 6.28
CA ILE A 179 -1.86 -12.07 7.29
C ILE A 179 -3.18 -11.67 6.65
N GLU A 180 -3.15 -10.92 5.55
CA GLU A 180 -4.35 -10.62 4.79
C GLU A 180 -5.00 -11.90 4.25
N GLY A 181 -4.20 -12.85 3.76
CA GLY A 181 -4.65 -14.17 3.36
C GLY A 181 -5.32 -14.94 4.52
N CYS A 182 -4.69 -15.00 5.68
CA CYS A 182 -5.24 -15.61 6.89
C CYS A 182 -6.54 -14.92 7.34
N ASN A 183 -6.57 -13.59 7.34
CA ASN A 183 -7.76 -12.82 7.69
C ASN A 183 -8.92 -13.08 6.71
N ASN A 184 -8.63 -13.16 5.41
CA ASN A 184 -9.64 -13.49 4.40
C ASN A 184 -10.17 -14.91 4.57
N LYS A 185 -9.30 -15.89 4.82
CA LYS A 185 -9.70 -17.28 5.15
C LYS A 185 -10.59 -17.31 6.40
N THR A 186 -10.21 -16.57 7.45
CA THR A 186 -11.01 -16.44 8.68
C THR A 186 -12.39 -15.80 8.41
N LYS A 187 -12.46 -14.76 7.57
CA LYS A 187 -13.73 -14.13 7.17
C LYS A 187 -14.63 -15.11 6.40
N VAL A 188 -14.05 -15.90 5.47
CA VAL A 188 -14.79 -16.95 4.77
C VAL A 188 -15.29 -18.00 5.74
N LEU A 189 -14.42 -18.46 6.65
CA LEU A 189 -14.78 -19.43 7.69
C LEU A 189 -15.96 -18.92 8.53
N LYS A 190 -15.92 -17.66 8.97
CA LYS A 190 -17.02 -17.01 9.71
C LYS A 190 -18.35 -17.06 8.93
N ARG A 191 -18.31 -16.81 7.61
CA ARG A 191 -19.51 -16.85 6.76
C ARG A 191 -20.10 -18.27 6.64
N VAL A 192 -19.26 -19.27 6.38
CA VAL A 192 -19.70 -20.66 6.22
C VAL A 192 -20.07 -21.35 7.52
N CYS A 193 -19.73 -20.77 8.67
CA CYS A 193 -20.15 -21.27 9.98
C CYS A 193 -21.58 -20.87 10.38
N PHE A 194 -22.32 -20.16 9.55
CA PHE A 194 -23.74 -19.81 9.74
C PHE A 194 -24.06 -19.25 11.14
N GLY A 195 -23.26 -18.32 11.65
CA GLY A 195 -23.54 -17.62 12.91
C GLY A 195 -23.03 -18.33 14.17
N MET A 196 -21.84 -18.91 14.11
CA MET A 196 -21.18 -19.47 15.29
C MET A 196 -21.02 -18.41 16.39
N ARG A 197 -21.80 -18.53 17.46
CA ARG A 197 -21.87 -17.55 18.56
C ARG A 197 -20.77 -17.75 19.60
N ASN A 198 -20.31 -18.99 19.79
CA ASN A 198 -19.28 -19.32 20.77
C ASN A 198 -17.89 -19.03 20.20
N PHE A 199 -17.22 -17.97 20.72
CA PHE A 199 -15.90 -17.58 20.27
C PHE A 199 -14.84 -18.67 20.50
N SER A 200 -14.89 -19.42 21.59
CA SER A 200 -13.92 -20.50 21.86
C SER A 200 -13.98 -21.60 20.78
N ASN A 201 -15.19 -21.99 20.37
CA ASN A 201 -15.37 -22.97 19.30
C ASN A 201 -14.94 -22.39 17.95
N PHE A 202 -15.23 -21.11 17.67
CA PHE A 202 -14.76 -20.44 16.46
C PHE A 202 -13.23 -20.36 16.41
N ARG A 203 -12.59 -20.00 17.52
CA ARG A 203 -11.13 -20.00 17.66
C ARG A 203 -10.50 -21.36 17.37
N LYS A 204 -11.05 -22.47 17.96
CA LYS A 204 -10.59 -23.83 17.69
C LYS A 204 -10.66 -24.15 16.20
N ARG A 205 -11.76 -23.77 15.53
CA ARG A 205 -11.96 -24.02 14.11
C ARG A 205 -11.00 -23.20 13.24
N ILE A 206 -10.74 -21.93 13.60
CA ILE A 206 -9.72 -21.12 12.93
C ILE A 206 -8.36 -21.83 13.02
N LEU A 207 -7.93 -22.21 14.21
CA LEU A 207 -6.64 -22.87 14.41
C LEU A 207 -6.54 -24.16 13.60
N PHE A 208 -7.56 -25.00 13.62
CA PHE A 208 -7.61 -26.24 12.83
C PHE A 208 -7.54 -26.01 11.33
N CYS A 209 -8.13 -24.93 10.80
CA CYS A 209 -8.11 -24.63 9.36
C CYS A 209 -6.82 -23.92 8.91
N HIS A 210 -5.96 -23.46 9.82
CA HIS A 210 -4.72 -22.76 9.52
C HIS A 210 -3.46 -23.62 9.78
N THR A 211 -3.64 -24.82 10.29
CA THR A 211 -2.61 -25.87 10.32
C THR A 211 -2.56 -26.59 8.98
#